data_b06a20c74c79ae6ef2da56ae5bd1f8ce
#
_entry.id   b06a20c74c79ae6ef2da56ae5bd1f8ce
#
_cell.length_a   1.000
_cell.length_b   1.000
_cell.length_c   1.000
_cell.angle_alpha   90.00
_cell.angle_beta   90.00
_cell.angle_gamma   90.00
#
_symmetry.space_group_name_H-M   'P 1'
#
loop_
_entity.id
_entity.type
_entity.pdbx_description
1 polymer ?
#
loop_
_entity_poly.entity_id
_entity_poly.type
_entity_poly.pdbx_seq_one_letter_code
_entity_poly.pdbx_strand_id
1 'polypeptide(L)'
;MSSAAWPMSLIAYLVREGFQVITPDNRDCGESSRCMDMKADGGDIAKAVAQALMRRKVTSAYALEDMALDVERLLNHLSIRRAHIAGISMGGMIAQVAAVQSPNRIASLTSIASASGNPRTGLGHLKAVWTLLRKPNNIDTEEGLRNYFSRVFSTLSGPAYKPSTEELEDMLNRLESLHYDSDGTARQLLAILASGDRSWQLRRITAPALVIHGTADPLLPLAAGRETADLIPDSRFEAIDGMGHQLPEALVPRLAALIAQHCHRHPA
;
A
#
# COMPACT_ATOMS: atom_id res chain seq x y z
N MET A 1 1.86 -5.88 -3.28
CA MET A 1 0.48 -6.08 -2.76
C MET A 1 -0.44 -6.29 -3.94
N SER A 2 -1.32 -7.29 -3.82
CA SER A 2 -2.29 -7.67 -4.84
C SER A 2 -3.56 -6.83 -4.75
N SER A 3 -4.30 -6.77 -5.86
CA SER A 3 -5.67 -6.23 -5.96
C SER A 3 -6.64 -6.87 -4.95
N ALA A 4 -6.40 -8.14 -4.56
CA ALA A 4 -7.18 -8.85 -3.53
C ALA A 4 -7.13 -8.22 -2.13
N ALA A 5 -6.21 -7.28 -1.87
CA ALA A 5 -6.16 -6.54 -0.60
C ALA A 5 -7.33 -5.54 -0.43
N TRP A 6 -8.04 -5.20 -1.51
CA TRP A 6 -9.18 -4.31 -1.44
C TRP A 6 -10.46 -5.07 -1.07
N PRO A 7 -11.24 -4.61 -0.07
CA PRO A 7 -12.56 -5.16 0.20
C PRO A 7 -13.49 -5.02 -1.01
N MET A 8 -14.14 -6.11 -1.41
CA MET A 8 -15.07 -6.08 -2.55
C MET A 8 -16.27 -5.14 -2.31
N SER A 9 -16.69 -5.02 -1.06
CA SER A 9 -17.72 -4.09 -0.61
C SER A 9 -17.34 -2.62 -0.85
N LEU A 10 -16.04 -2.26 -0.69
CA LEU A 10 -15.53 -0.92 -0.98
C LEU A 10 -15.55 -0.64 -2.48
N ILE A 11 -15.11 -1.61 -3.30
CA ILE A 11 -15.16 -1.51 -4.76
C ILE A 11 -16.62 -1.34 -5.21
N ALA A 12 -17.54 -2.18 -4.71
CA ALA A 12 -18.97 -2.11 -5.03
C ALA A 12 -19.59 -0.78 -4.61
N TYR A 13 -19.17 -0.19 -3.49
CA TYR A 13 -19.61 1.13 -3.07
C TYR A 13 -19.19 2.19 -4.09
N LEU A 14 -17.92 2.24 -4.46
CA LEU A 14 -17.39 3.22 -5.43
C LEU A 14 -18.04 3.08 -6.80
N VAL A 15 -18.32 1.86 -7.25
CA VAL A 15 -19.06 1.61 -8.50
C VAL A 15 -20.47 2.21 -8.42
N ARG A 16 -21.18 2.04 -7.28
CA ARG A 16 -22.51 2.66 -7.07
C ARG A 16 -22.45 4.18 -7.04
N GLU A 17 -21.34 4.77 -6.60
CA GLU A 17 -21.11 6.22 -6.67
C GLU A 17 -20.75 6.71 -8.10
N GLY A 18 -20.79 5.83 -9.10
CA GLY A 18 -20.57 6.17 -10.52
C GLY A 18 -19.14 6.08 -10.99
N PHE A 19 -18.21 5.55 -10.19
CA PHE A 19 -16.82 5.39 -10.62
C PHE A 19 -16.61 4.09 -11.41
N GLN A 20 -15.82 4.18 -12.48
CA GLN A 20 -15.15 3.01 -13.04
C GLN A 20 -13.94 2.70 -12.16
N VAL A 21 -13.96 1.56 -11.48
CA VAL A 21 -12.89 1.15 -10.56
C VAL A 21 -11.95 0.17 -11.24
N ILE A 22 -10.65 0.48 -11.22
CA ILE A 22 -9.59 -0.36 -11.80
C ILE A 22 -8.64 -0.76 -10.67
N THR A 23 -8.48 -2.04 -10.43
CA THR A 23 -7.64 -2.61 -9.36
C THR A 23 -6.54 -3.47 -9.95
N PRO A 24 -5.41 -2.89 -10.38
CA PRO A 24 -4.31 -3.66 -10.92
C PRO A 24 -3.53 -4.39 -9.82
N ASP A 25 -2.97 -5.53 -10.14
CA ASP A 25 -1.89 -6.11 -9.37
C ASP A 25 -0.58 -5.36 -9.66
N ASN A 26 0.17 -5.04 -8.63
CA ASN A 26 1.51 -4.48 -8.84
C ASN A 26 2.44 -5.53 -9.45
N ARG A 27 3.51 -5.10 -10.15
CA ARG A 27 4.56 -6.02 -10.61
C ARG A 27 5.02 -6.96 -9.48
N ASP A 28 5.38 -8.17 -9.79
CA ASP A 28 5.78 -9.22 -8.86
C ASP A 28 4.66 -9.74 -7.93
N CYS A 29 3.38 -9.54 -8.31
CA CYS A 29 2.29 -10.04 -7.49
C CYS A 29 1.06 -10.34 -8.36
N GLY A 30 0.18 -11.25 -7.90
CA GLY A 30 -1.04 -11.63 -8.60
C GLY A 30 -0.77 -12.11 -10.04
N GLU A 31 -1.55 -11.61 -10.98
CA GLU A 31 -1.43 -11.94 -12.41
C GLU A 31 -0.46 -11.01 -13.19
N SER A 32 0.13 -10.02 -12.51
CA SER A 32 1.08 -9.11 -13.15
C SER A 32 2.45 -9.75 -13.38
N SER A 33 3.21 -9.16 -14.29
CA SER A 33 4.55 -9.63 -14.69
C SER A 33 5.49 -9.79 -13.50
N ARG A 34 6.28 -10.87 -13.52
CA ARG A 34 7.34 -11.15 -12.55
C ARG A 34 8.69 -10.62 -13.04
N CYS A 35 9.44 -9.98 -12.14
CA CYS A 35 10.82 -9.58 -12.40
C CYS A 35 11.75 -10.74 -12.07
N MET A 36 12.07 -11.57 -13.07
CA MET A 36 12.84 -12.81 -12.90
C MET A 36 14.35 -12.59 -12.81
N ASP A 37 14.83 -11.39 -13.15
CA ASP A 37 16.26 -11.10 -13.31
C ASP A 37 17.00 -10.95 -11.97
N MET A 38 16.29 -10.82 -10.87
CA MET A 38 16.87 -10.67 -9.54
C MET A 38 16.15 -11.54 -8.51
N LYS A 39 16.87 -12.52 -7.99
CA LYS A 39 16.45 -13.25 -6.78
C LYS A 39 16.65 -12.34 -5.57
N ALA A 40 15.71 -12.38 -4.64
CA ALA A 40 15.81 -11.67 -3.38
C ALA A 40 15.37 -12.59 -2.24
N ASP A 41 16.06 -12.55 -1.12
CA ASP A 41 15.74 -13.36 0.05
C ASP A 41 15.71 -12.53 1.35
N GLY A 42 15.44 -13.21 2.47
CA GLY A 42 15.36 -12.57 3.78
C GLY A 42 16.71 -11.95 4.24
N GLY A 43 17.84 -12.50 3.81
CA GLY A 43 19.18 -11.96 4.10
C GLY A 43 19.40 -10.62 3.37
N ASP A 44 18.95 -10.53 2.13
CA ASP A 44 18.99 -9.29 1.35
C ASP A 44 18.14 -8.20 1.99
N ILE A 45 16.96 -8.54 2.51
CA ILE A 45 16.08 -7.59 3.20
C ILE A 45 16.74 -7.09 4.50
N ALA A 46 17.31 -7.97 5.32
CA ALA A 46 17.97 -7.56 6.57
C ALA A 46 19.16 -6.61 6.29
N LYS A 47 19.97 -6.94 5.28
CA LYS A 47 21.05 -6.08 4.81
C LYS A 47 20.54 -4.73 4.29
N ALA A 48 19.47 -4.74 3.50
CA ALA A 48 18.86 -3.54 2.95
C ALA A 48 18.27 -2.63 4.04
N VAL A 49 17.64 -3.19 5.08
CA VAL A 49 17.18 -2.44 6.26
C VAL A 49 18.36 -1.77 6.96
N ALA A 50 19.46 -2.50 7.20
CA ALA A 50 20.65 -1.93 7.81
C ALA A 50 21.25 -0.81 6.95
N GLN A 51 21.31 -0.99 5.63
CA GLN A 51 21.78 0.03 4.69
C GLN A 51 20.87 1.28 4.72
N ALA A 52 19.56 1.10 4.68
CA ALA A 52 18.59 2.20 4.72
C ALA A 52 18.70 3.00 6.02
N LEU A 53 18.83 2.33 7.18
CA LEU A 53 19.06 2.99 8.47
C LEU A 53 20.37 3.79 8.51
N MET A 54 21.41 3.31 7.84
CA MET A 54 22.68 4.01 7.68
C MET A 54 22.69 5.03 6.54
N ARG A 55 21.54 5.28 5.90
CA ARG A 55 21.38 6.15 4.71
C ARG A 55 22.31 5.77 3.55
N ARG A 56 22.63 4.48 3.42
CA ARG A 56 23.38 3.93 2.30
C ARG A 56 22.43 3.52 1.18
N LYS A 57 22.97 3.49 -0.05
CA LYS A 57 22.21 3.04 -1.21
C LYS A 57 21.80 1.56 -1.03
N VAL A 58 20.52 1.28 -1.20
CA VAL A 58 19.96 -0.07 -1.25
C VAL A 58 19.88 -0.51 -2.71
N THR A 59 20.32 -1.73 -3.01
CA THR A 59 20.18 -2.33 -4.34
C THR A 59 18.84 -3.02 -4.45
N SER A 60 18.10 -2.76 -5.52
CA SER A 60 16.82 -3.39 -5.84
C SER A 60 16.69 -3.59 -7.35
N ALA A 61 15.83 -4.51 -7.78
CA ALA A 61 15.54 -4.75 -9.19
C ALA A 61 14.80 -3.57 -9.84
N TYR A 62 14.01 -2.86 -9.05
CA TYR A 62 13.23 -1.68 -9.43
C TYR A 62 12.97 -0.82 -8.19
N ALA A 63 12.47 0.39 -8.39
CA ALA A 63 12.09 1.32 -7.33
C ALA A 63 10.60 1.64 -7.39
N LEU A 64 10.09 2.42 -6.43
CA LEU A 64 8.69 2.90 -6.46
C LEU A 64 8.42 3.78 -7.69
N GLU A 65 9.43 4.45 -8.19
CA GLU A 65 9.40 5.23 -9.42
C GLU A 65 9.05 4.39 -10.66
N ASP A 66 9.58 3.17 -10.75
CA ASP A 66 9.25 2.24 -11.83
C ASP A 66 7.82 1.71 -11.71
N MET A 67 7.35 1.48 -10.45
CA MET A 67 5.98 1.06 -10.19
C MET A 67 4.97 2.18 -10.46
N ALA A 68 5.32 3.43 -10.21
CA ALA A 68 4.53 4.60 -10.59
C ALA A 68 4.41 4.74 -12.12
N LEU A 69 5.49 4.44 -12.85
CA LEU A 69 5.47 4.40 -14.30
C LEU A 69 4.55 3.28 -14.85
N ASP A 70 4.40 2.16 -14.13
CA ASP A 70 3.41 1.14 -14.51
C ASP A 70 1.98 1.68 -14.43
N VAL A 71 1.66 2.52 -13.45
CA VAL A 71 0.36 3.20 -13.37
C VAL A 71 0.12 4.06 -14.61
N GLU A 72 1.10 4.85 -15.00
CA GLU A 72 0.99 5.70 -16.21
C GLU A 72 0.82 4.86 -17.48
N ARG A 73 1.59 3.77 -17.61
CA ARG A 73 1.48 2.83 -18.74
C ARG A 73 0.10 2.18 -18.80
N LEU A 74 -0.46 1.81 -17.65
CA LEU A 74 -1.81 1.25 -17.55
C LEU A 74 -2.85 2.28 -18.00
N LEU A 75 -2.77 3.52 -17.55
CA LEU A 75 -3.66 4.60 -18.00
C LEU A 75 -3.57 4.82 -19.52
N ASN A 76 -2.35 4.75 -20.09
CA ASN A 76 -2.14 4.86 -21.53
C ASN A 76 -2.77 3.69 -22.29
N HIS A 77 -2.56 2.45 -21.80
CA HIS A 77 -3.12 1.25 -22.41
C HIS A 77 -4.65 1.28 -22.43
N LEU A 78 -5.26 1.77 -21.35
CA LEU A 78 -6.72 1.90 -21.23
C LEU A 78 -7.26 3.19 -21.87
N SER A 79 -6.41 4.01 -22.49
CA SER A 79 -6.79 5.30 -23.08
C SER A 79 -7.46 6.27 -22.09
N ILE A 80 -7.11 6.15 -20.81
CA ILE A 80 -7.60 7.04 -19.74
C ILE A 80 -6.69 8.24 -19.65
N ARG A 81 -7.24 9.41 -19.90
CA ARG A 81 -6.47 10.67 -19.88
C ARG A 81 -6.08 11.08 -18.46
N ARG A 82 -6.99 10.96 -17.51
CA ARG A 82 -6.80 11.39 -16.13
C ARG A 82 -7.60 10.49 -15.19
N ALA A 83 -7.08 10.20 -13.99
CA ALA A 83 -7.74 9.33 -13.03
C ALA A 83 -7.50 9.79 -11.59
N HIS A 84 -8.43 9.45 -10.71
CA HIS A 84 -8.18 9.45 -9.26
C HIS A 84 -7.32 8.23 -8.91
N ILE A 85 -6.34 8.41 -8.03
CA ILE A 85 -5.50 7.32 -7.59
C ILE A 85 -5.66 7.12 -6.09
N ALA A 86 -5.97 5.89 -5.67
CA ALA A 86 -6.03 5.50 -4.27
C ALA A 86 -5.09 4.34 -4.00
N GLY A 87 -4.35 4.40 -2.90
CA GLY A 87 -3.42 3.34 -2.54
C GLY A 87 -3.28 3.17 -1.03
N ILE A 88 -3.15 1.91 -0.60
CA ILE A 88 -2.87 1.56 0.80
C ILE A 88 -1.41 1.14 0.95
N SER A 89 -0.75 1.56 2.03
CA SER A 89 0.62 1.15 2.37
C SER A 89 1.60 1.44 1.22
N MET A 90 2.29 0.43 0.67
CA MET A 90 3.13 0.56 -0.53
C MET A 90 2.35 1.14 -1.71
N GLY A 91 1.07 0.75 -1.91
CA GLY A 91 0.22 1.33 -2.95
C GLY A 91 0.03 2.84 -2.78
N GLY A 92 -0.06 3.32 -1.54
CA GLY A 92 -0.06 4.75 -1.23
C GLY A 92 1.26 5.43 -1.58
N MET A 93 2.40 4.77 -1.34
CA MET A 93 3.72 5.28 -1.74
C MET A 93 3.84 5.37 -3.26
N ILE A 94 3.38 4.36 -3.99
CA ILE A 94 3.33 4.37 -5.46
C ILE A 94 2.44 5.51 -5.97
N ALA A 95 1.26 5.68 -5.36
CA ALA A 95 0.33 6.75 -5.72
C ALA A 95 0.92 8.15 -5.48
N GLN A 96 1.66 8.35 -4.38
CA GLN A 96 2.42 9.58 -4.10
C GLN A 96 3.45 9.85 -5.19
N VAL A 97 4.25 8.85 -5.58
CA VAL A 97 5.26 8.99 -6.62
C VAL A 97 4.61 9.26 -7.99
N ALA A 98 3.52 8.57 -8.34
CA ALA A 98 2.78 8.80 -9.57
C ALA A 98 2.22 10.23 -9.64
N ALA A 99 1.73 10.78 -8.52
CA ALA A 99 1.24 12.15 -8.46
C ALA A 99 2.35 13.21 -8.69
N VAL A 100 3.61 12.87 -8.34
CA VAL A 100 4.77 13.73 -8.63
C VAL A 100 5.26 13.59 -10.06
N GLN A 101 5.34 12.35 -10.57
CA GLN A 101 5.90 12.07 -11.90
C GLN A 101 4.96 12.47 -13.03
N SER A 102 3.65 12.28 -12.83
CA SER A 102 2.63 12.48 -13.87
C SER A 102 1.48 13.36 -13.36
N PRO A 103 1.75 14.62 -12.92
CA PRO A 103 0.75 15.47 -12.26
C PRO A 103 -0.49 15.74 -13.12
N ASN A 104 -0.33 15.80 -14.43
CA ASN A 104 -1.43 16.03 -15.37
C ASN A 104 -2.34 14.81 -15.56
N ARG A 105 -1.90 13.63 -15.09
CA ARG A 105 -2.62 12.35 -15.20
C ARG A 105 -3.43 12.02 -13.94
N ILE A 106 -3.12 12.68 -12.82
CA ILE A 106 -3.73 12.41 -11.51
C ILE A 106 -4.72 13.52 -11.16
N ALA A 107 -6.00 13.15 -11.07
CA ALA A 107 -7.08 14.07 -10.70
C ALA A 107 -7.11 14.35 -9.20
N SER A 108 -6.94 13.31 -8.39
CA SER A 108 -6.75 13.40 -6.95
C SER A 108 -5.99 12.19 -6.42
N LEU A 109 -5.35 12.35 -5.27
CA LEU A 109 -4.60 11.32 -4.56
C LEU A 109 -5.34 10.95 -3.28
N THR A 110 -5.54 9.65 -3.01
CA THR A 110 -5.90 9.13 -1.70
C THR A 110 -4.81 8.19 -1.20
N SER A 111 -4.13 8.57 -0.13
CA SER A 111 -3.02 7.81 0.49
C SER A 111 -3.50 7.23 1.83
N ILE A 112 -3.60 5.91 1.93
CA ILE A 112 -4.16 5.22 3.10
C ILE A 112 -3.05 4.42 3.79
N ALA A 113 -2.91 4.58 5.12
CA ALA A 113 -1.95 3.83 5.94
C ALA A 113 -0.56 3.76 5.28
N SER A 114 -0.03 4.91 4.84
CA SER A 114 1.20 5.03 4.07
C SER A 114 2.16 6.03 4.69
N ALA A 115 3.35 6.20 4.12
CA ALA A 115 4.42 7.03 4.66
C ALA A 115 5.23 7.72 3.57
N SER A 116 5.93 8.81 3.95
CA SER A 116 6.90 9.52 3.11
C SER A 116 8.20 8.72 2.87
N GLY A 117 8.45 7.70 3.68
CA GLY A 117 9.73 6.97 3.74
C GLY A 117 10.75 7.60 4.69
N ASN A 118 10.38 8.67 5.43
CA ASN A 118 11.22 9.23 6.48
C ASN A 118 11.39 8.22 7.63
N PRO A 119 12.62 7.77 7.94
CA PRO A 119 12.84 6.77 8.98
C PRO A 119 12.50 7.26 10.41
N ARG A 120 12.38 8.57 10.63
CA ARG A 120 12.04 9.12 11.95
C ARG A 120 10.56 8.92 12.30
N THR A 121 9.69 8.88 11.31
CA THR A 121 8.23 8.75 11.48
C THR A 121 7.69 7.42 10.99
N GLY A 122 8.40 6.74 10.07
CA GLY A 122 7.96 5.53 9.40
C GLY A 122 8.31 4.20 10.10
N LEU A 123 8.99 4.23 11.26
CA LEU A 123 9.34 3.02 12.00
C LEU A 123 8.21 2.64 12.97
N GLY A 124 7.48 1.59 12.64
CA GLY A 124 6.43 1.03 13.49
C GLY A 124 6.95 0.07 14.58
N HIS A 125 6.02 -0.67 15.15
CA HIS A 125 6.35 -1.65 16.19
C HIS A 125 7.21 -2.76 15.61
N LEU A 126 8.33 -3.07 16.26
CA LEU A 126 9.27 -4.12 15.83
C LEU A 126 8.57 -5.45 15.55
N LYS A 127 7.57 -5.83 16.35
CA LYS A 127 6.79 -7.06 16.14
C LYS A 127 6.06 -7.08 14.81
N ALA A 128 5.44 -5.98 14.40
CA ALA A 128 4.72 -5.89 13.12
C ALA A 128 5.68 -5.97 11.94
N VAL A 129 6.80 -5.24 12.01
CA VAL A 129 7.87 -5.29 11.00
C VAL A 129 8.45 -6.71 10.90
N TRP A 130 8.77 -7.34 12.04
CA TRP A 130 9.28 -8.72 12.08
C TRP A 130 8.28 -9.74 11.49
N THR A 131 6.98 -9.56 11.74
CA THR A 131 5.94 -10.45 11.20
C THR A 131 5.92 -10.44 9.68
N LEU A 132 6.13 -9.27 9.06
CA LEU A 132 6.19 -9.14 7.61
C LEU A 132 7.52 -9.62 7.01
N LEU A 133 8.63 -9.40 7.71
CA LEU A 133 9.96 -9.74 7.20
C LEU A 133 10.31 -11.21 7.38
N ARG A 134 9.66 -11.91 8.32
CA ARG A 134 9.94 -13.31 8.60
C ARG A 134 9.36 -14.19 7.50
N LYS A 135 10.25 -14.86 6.75
CA LYS A 135 9.83 -15.89 5.79
C LYS A 135 9.02 -16.96 6.53
N PRO A 136 7.81 -17.28 6.05
CA PRO A 136 6.99 -18.32 6.69
C PRO A 136 7.66 -19.69 6.58
N ASN A 137 7.54 -20.49 7.65
CA ASN A 137 7.88 -21.90 7.57
C ASN A 137 6.76 -22.60 6.79
N ASN A 138 7.11 -23.56 5.96
CA ASN A 138 6.16 -24.38 5.17
C ASN A 138 5.25 -23.55 4.23
N ILE A 139 5.77 -22.46 3.66
CA ILE A 139 5.03 -21.59 2.73
C ILE A 139 4.58 -22.33 1.46
N ASP A 140 5.21 -23.45 1.17
CA ASP A 140 4.88 -24.31 0.03
C ASP A 140 3.62 -25.17 0.28
N THR A 141 3.05 -25.11 1.48
CA THR A 141 1.80 -25.77 1.81
C THR A 141 0.69 -24.74 2.01
N GLU A 142 -0.53 -25.08 1.60
CA GLU A 142 -1.72 -24.25 1.79
C GLU A 142 -1.91 -23.86 3.26
N GLU A 143 -1.81 -24.84 4.17
CA GLU A 143 -1.92 -24.61 5.61
C GLU A 143 -0.84 -23.66 6.15
N GLY A 144 0.41 -23.79 5.69
CA GLY A 144 1.51 -22.91 6.10
C GLY A 144 1.28 -21.47 5.62
N LEU A 145 0.76 -21.31 4.40
CA LEU A 145 0.40 -20.01 3.83
C LEU A 145 -0.75 -19.35 4.59
N ARG A 146 -1.84 -20.10 4.87
CA ARG A 146 -2.98 -19.64 5.66
C ARG A 146 -2.56 -19.21 7.07
N ASN A 147 -1.75 -20.02 7.76
CA ASN A 147 -1.22 -19.71 9.09
C ASN A 147 -0.35 -18.45 9.08
N TYR A 148 0.44 -18.23 8.04
CA TYR A 148 1.24 -17.00 7.87
C TYR A 148 0.34 -15.78 7.72
N PHE A 149 -0.59 -15.77 6.77
CA PHE A 149 -1.47 -14.63 6.52
C PHE A 149 -2.41 -14.36 7.69
N SER A 150 -2.95 -15.39 8.34
CA SER A 150 -3.76 -15.24 9.55
C SER A 150 -2.98 -14.48 10.64
N ARG A 151 -1.70 -14.83 10.85
CA ARG A 151 -0.81 -14.13 11.79
C ARG A 151 -0.53 -12.69 11.36
N VAL A 152 -0.29 -12.46 10.07
CA VAL A 152 -0.07 -11.12 9.52
C VAL A 152 -1.31 -10.26 9.76
N PHE A 153 -2.49 -10.74 9.39
CA PHE A 153 -3.74 -9.99 9.57
C PHE A 153 -4.03 -9.71 11.04
N SER A 154 -3.90 -10.71 11.93
CA SER A 154 -4.08 -10.50 13.36
C SER A 154 -3.09 -9.49 13.96
N THR A 155 -1.85 -9.45 13.43
CA THR A 155 -0.83 -8.51 13.91
C THR A 155 -1.09 -7.08 13.41
N LEU A 156 -1.59 -6.94 12.18
CA LEU A 156 -1.82 -5.65 11.54
C LEU A 156 -3.18 -5.04 11.86
N SER A 157 -4.13 -5.82 12.38
CA SER A 157 -5.43 -5.31 12.80
C SER A 157 -5.28 -4.39 14.00
N GLY A 158 -6.02 -3.30 13.98
CA GLY A 158 -6.17 -2.44 15.16
C GLY A 158 -7.08 -3.08 16.21
N PRO A 159 -7.02 -2.61 17.46
CA PRO A 159 -7.79 -3.21 18.56
C PRO A 159 -9.31 -3.12 18.37
N ALA A 160 -9.80 -2.08 17.70
CA ALA A 160 -11.23 -1.81 17.52
C ALA A 160 -11.85 -2.56 16.34
N TYR A 161 -11.06 -2.99 15.37
CA TYR A 161 -11.56 -3.54 14.09
C TYR A 161 -10.83 -4.85 13.75
N LYS A 162 -10.92 -5.81 14.64
CA LYS A 162 -10.43 -7.16 14.36
C LYS A 162 -11.37 -7.84 13.37
N PRO A 163 -10.84 -8.50 12.32
CA PRO A 163 -11.69 -9.26 11.42
C PRO A 163 -12.41 -10.38 12.17
N SER A 164 -13.66 -10.63 11.82
CA SER A 164 -14.37 -11.84 12.24
C SER A 164 -13.70 -13.08 11.65
N THR A 165 -14.07 -14.27 12.13
CA THR A 165 -13.56 -15.53 11.55
C THR A 165 -13.94 -15.64 10.08
N GLU A 166 -15.17 -15.26 9.72
CA GLU A 166 -15.69 -15.29 8.36
C GLU A 166 -14.93 -14.33 7.44
N GLU A 167 -14.73 -13.07 7.89
CA GLU A 167 -13.94 -12.08 7.14
C GLU A 167 -12.49 -12.54 6.92
N LEU A 168 -11.90 -13.18 7.94
CA LEU A 168 -10.54 -13.72 7.83
C LEU A 168 -10.48 -14.86 6.82
N GLU A 169 -11.44 -15.80 6.86
CA GLU A 169 -11.54 -16.90 5.90
C GLU A 169 -11.73 -16.38 4.46
N ASP A 170 -12.60 -15.40 4.24
CA ASP A 170 -12.79 -14.78 2.93
C ASP A 170 -11.51 -14.11 2.40
N MET A 171 -10.77 -13.44 3.28
CA MET A 171 -9.47 -12.84 2.91
C MET A 171 -8.45 -13.91 2.54
N LEU A 172 -8.38 -15.01 3.31
CA LEU A 172 -7.45 -16.11 3.06
C LEU A 172 -7.79 -16.82 1.74
N ASN A 173 -9.06 -17.10 1.48
CA ASN A 173 -9.52 -17.74 0.24
C ASN A 173 -9.17 -16.89 -1.00
N ARG A 174 -9.29 -15.56 -0.92
CA ARG A 174 -8.87 -14.64 -2.00
C ARG A 174 -7.37 -14.64 -2.22
N LEU A 175 -6.58 -14.79 -1.16
CA LEU A 175 -5.11 -14.84 -1.25
C LEU A 175 -4.60 -16.17 -1.79
N GLU A 176 -5.27 -17.27 -1.50
CA GLU A 176 -4.93 -18.60 -2.03
C GLU A 176 -5.07 -18.68 -3.55
N SER A 177 -6.09 -18.01 -4.11
CA SER A 177 -6.26 -17.91 -5.56
C SER A 177 -5.11 -17.17 -6.25
N LEU A 178 -4.32 -16.41 -5.48
CA LEU A 178 -3.15 -15.67 -5.97
C LEU A 178 -1.90 -16.48 -5.65
N HIS A 179 -1.21 -16.93 -6.66
CA HIS A 179 0.08 -17.63 -6.49
C HIS A 179 1.06 -16.72 -5.71
N TYR A 180 1.17 -16.96 -4.41
CA TYR A 180 2.07 -16.19 -3.55
C TYR A 180 3.53 -16.39 -3.98
N ASP A 181 4.20 -15.29 -4.30
CA ASP A 181 5.62 -15.26 -4.65
C ASP A 181 6.41 -14.56 -3.52
N SER A 182 7.16 -15.36 -2.76
CA SER A 182 8.01 -14.84 -1.68
C SER A 182 9.13 -13.94 -2.20
N ASP A 183 9.71 -14.28 -3.36
CA ASP A 183 10.78 -13.50 -3.97
C ASP A 183 10.23 -12.18 -4.53
N GLY A 184 9.03 -12.21 -5.12
CA GLY A 184 8.31 -11.01 -5.55
C GLY A 184 8.01 -10.07 -4.38
N THR A 185 7.55 -10.63 -3.25
CA THR A 185 7.34 -9.85 -2.02
C THR A 185 8.64 -9.22 -1.52
N ALA A 186 9.74 -9.98 -1.54
CA ALA A 186 11.06 -9.49 -1.15
C ALA A 186 11.54 -8.35 -2.06
N ARG A 187 11.38 -8.49 -3.39
CA ARG A 187 11.72 -7.43 -4.36
C ARG A 187 10.90 -6.16 -4.14
N GLN A 188 9.60 -6.27 -3.84
CA GLN A 188 8.75 -5.12 -3.50
C GLN A 188 9.22 -4.41 -2.22
N LEU A 189 9.61 -5.15 -1.18
CA LEU A 189 10.18 -4.57 0.04
C LEU A 189 11.52 -3.88 -0.23
N LEU A 190 12.38 -4.47 -1.04
CA LEU A 190 13.64 -3.84 -1.47
C LEU A 190 13.38 -2.55 -2.27
N ALA A 191 12.35 -2.50 -3.11
CA ALA A 191 11.96 -1.30 -3.84
C ALA A 191 11.54 -0.17 -2.90
N ILE A 192 10.78 -0.46 -1.84
CA ILE A 192 10.43 0.53 -0.80
C ILE A 192 11.71 1.08 -0.14
N LEU A 193 12.60 0.19 0.29
CA LEU A 193 13.85 0.57 0.98
C LEU A 193 14.80 1.35 0.06
N ALA A 194 14.87 0.99 -1.22
CA ALA A 194 15.70 1.67 -2.21
C ALA A 194 15.21 3.08 -2.54
N SER A 195 13.88 3.29 -2.54
CA SER A 195 13.28 4.60 -2.79
C SER A 195 13.44 5.57 -1.61
N GLY A 196 13.70 5.07 -0.40
CA GLY A 196 14.10 5.83 0.78
C GLY A 196 13.13 6.96 1.16
N ASP A 197 13.68 8.06 1.66
CA ASP A 197 12.93 9.26 2.08
C ASP A 197 12.52 10.11 0.88
N ARG A 198 11.20 10.20 0.67
CA ARG A 198 10.56 10.94 -0.43
C ARG A 198 9.92 12.26 0.01
N SER A 199 10.24 12.74 1.21
CA SER A 199 9.64 13.96 1.79
C SER A 199 9.75 15.17 0.85
N TRP A 200 10.87 15.32 0.14
CA TRP A 200 11.06 16.39 -0.83
C TRP A 200 10.16 16.25 -2.07
N GLN A 201 9.85 15.02 -2.48
CA GLN A 201 8.95 14.73 -3.60
C GLN A 201 7.50 15.08 -3.22
N LEU A 202 7.06 14.71 -2.01
CA LEU A 202 5.69 14.95 -1.55
C LEU A 202 5.34 16.46 -1.55
N ARG A 203 6.30 17.33 -1.24
CA ARG A 203 6.12 18.80 -1.31
C ARG A 203 5.82 19.33 -2.72
N ARG A 204 6.04 18.51 -3.73
CA ARG A 204 5.83 18.85 -5.15
C ARG A 204 4.51 18.29 -5.69
N ILE A 205 3.75 17.56 -4.90
CA ILE A 205 2.43 17.06 -5.32
C ILE A 205 1.50 18.26 -5.46
N THR A 206 0.91 18.40 -6.65
CA THR A 206 -0.08 19.45 -6.97
C THR A 206 -1.51 18.91 -7.03
N ALA A 207 -1.67 17.58 -7.11
CA ALA A 207 -2.98 16.96 -7.07
C ALA A 207 -3.61 17.11 -5.68
N PRO A 208 -4.90 17.47 -5.56
CA PRO A 208 -5.61 17.44 -4.30
C PRO A 208 -5.44 16.09 -3.60
N ALA A 209 -5.12 16.10 -2.30
CA ALA A 209 -4.75 14.89 -1.61
C ALA A 209 -5.61 14.65 -0.34
N LEU A 210 -6.00 13.39 -0.15
CA LEU A 210 -6.61 12.88 1.07
C LEU A 210 -5.67 11.85 1.68
N VAL A 211 -5.24 12.08 2.91
CA VAL A 211 -4.42 11.12 3.67
C VAL A 211 -5.28 10.53 4.78
N ILE A 212 -5.44 9.21 4.78
CA ILE A 212 -6.21 8.46 5.78
C ILE A 212 -5.25 7.58 6.56
N HIS A 213 -5.31 7.61 7.89
CA HIS A 213 -4.41 6.79 8.71
C HIS A 213 -5.11 6.31 9.99
N GLY A 214 -4.82 5.06 10.39
CA GLY A 214 -5.33 4.49 11.63
C GLY A 214 -4.54 4.95 12.84
N THR A 215 -5.22 5.30 13.95
CA THR A 215 -4.52 5.71 15.19
C THR A 215 -3.79 4.56 15.87
N ALA A 216 -4.18 3.31 15.56
CA ALA A 216 -3.61 2.10 16.13
C ALA A 216 -2.81 1.26 15.11
N ASP A 217 -2.33 1.89 14.02
CA ASP A 217 -1.51 1.22 13.02
C ASP A 217 -0.18 0.75 13.64
N PRO A 218 0.07 -0.57 13.73
CA PRO A 218 1.27 -1.10 14.35
C PRO A 218 2.48 -1.12 13.40
N LEU A 219 2.25 -1.02 12.09
CA LEU A 219 3.30 -1.09 11.07
C LEU A 219 3.86 0.28 10.71
N LEU A 220 2.98 1.23 10.43
CA LEU A 220 3.33 2.61 10.16
C LEU A 220 2.62 3.49 11.21
N PRO A 221 3.35 4.14 12.12
CA PRO A 221 2.73 4.96 13.16
C PRO A 221 1.89 6.10 12.58
N LEU A 222 0.86 6.55 13.32
CA LEU A 222 0.03 7.71 12.96
C LEU A 222 0.87 8.93 12.54
N ALA A 223 2.05 9.09 13.16
CA ALA A 223 3.00 10.16 12.82
C ALA A 223 3.43 10.14 11.35
N ALA A 224 3.54 8.95 10.72
CA ALA A 224 3.89 8.83 9.31
C ALA A 224 2.79 9.36 8.37
N GLY A 225 1.53 9.07 8.71
CA GLY A 225 0.39 9.61 7.98
C GLY A 225 0.25 11.12 8.15
N ARG A 226 0.41 11.62 9.38
CA ARG A 226 0.38 13.06 9.67
C ARG A 226 1.48 13.80 8.94
N GLU A 227 2.72 13.30 9.00
CA GLU A 227 3.83 13.86 8.24
C GLU A 227 3.56 13.85 6.72
N THR A 228 3.01 12.75 6.19
CA THR A 228 2.64 12.69 4.77
C THR A 228 1.66 13.80 4.41
N ALA A 229 0.65 14.05 5.24
CA ALA A 229 -0.29 15.15 5.04
C ALA A 229 0.39 16.51 5.16
N ASP A 230 1.20 16.74 6.18
CA ASP A 230 1.91 18.01 6.40
C ASP A 230 2.87 18.36 5.25
N LEU A 231 3.39 17.35 4.55
CA LEU A 231 4.30 17.52 3.42
C LEU A 231 3.57 17.86 2.11
N ILE A 232 2.36 17.37 1.91
CA ILE A 232 1.59 17.58 0.66
C ILE A 232 0.79 18.87 0.79
N PRO A 233 1.02 19.88 -0.09
CA PRO A 233 0.24 21.12 -0.05
C PRO A 233 -1.27 20.87 -0.12
N ASP A 234 -2.02 21.62 0.68
CA ASP A 234 -3.50 21.59 0.71
C ASP A 234 -4.13 20.20 0.89
N SER A 235 -3.39 19.28 1.50
CA SER A 235 -3.92 17.95 1.79
C SER A 235 -4.91 17.95 2.95
N ARG A 236 -5.88 17.04 2.89
CA ARG A 236 -6.79 16.73 3.99
C ARG A 236 -6.28 15.49 4.73
N PHE A 237 -6.22 15.56 6.07
CA PHE A 237 -5.84 14.44 6.93
C PHE A 237 -7.05 13.90 7.69
N GLU A 238 -7.26 12.57 7.63
CA GLU A 238 -8.30 11.84 8.37
C GLU A 238 -7.65 10.75 9.23
N ALA A 239 -7.66 10.97 10.55
CA ALA A 239 -7.29 9.94 11.50
C ALA A 239 -8.51 9.09 11.86
N ILE A 240 -8.39 7.77 11.76
CA ILE A 240 -9.46 6.84 12.13
C ILE A 240 -9.08 6.13 13.42
N ASP A 241 -9.85 6.42 14.47
CA ASP A 241 -9.57 5.89 15.80
C ASP A 241 -9.69 4.37 15.84
N GLY A 242 -8.70 3.71 16.47
CA GLY A 242 -8.63 2.26 16.63
C GLY A 242 -8.36 1.45 15.35
N MET A 243 -8.29 2.07 14.17
CA MET A 243 -7.93 1.39 12.93
C MET A 243 -6.44 1.02 12.93
N GLY A 244 -6.14 -0.21 12.52
CA GLY A 244 -4.78 -0.70 12.27
C GLY A 244 -4.28 -0.44 10.85
N HIS A 245 -3.43 -1.35 10.36
CA HIS A 245 -2.84 -1.30 9.00
C HIS A 245 -3.65 -2.06 7.96
N GLN A 246 -4.98 -2.05 8.07
CA GLN A 246 -5.89 -2.80 7.20
C GLN A 246 -7.13 -1.96 6.88
N LEU A 247 -7.92 -2.44 5.90
CA LEU A 247 -9.22 -1.88 5.53
C LEU A 247 -10.33 -2.82 6.06
N PRO A 248 -10.73 -2.70 7.34
CA PRO A 248 -11.72 -3.60 7.91
C PRO A 248 -13.11 -3.34 7.32
N GLU A 249 -13.89 -4.39 7.12
CA GLU A 249 -15.26 -4.30 6.55
C GLU A 249 -16.15 -3.31 7.32
N ALA A 250 -16.04 -3.28 8.64
CA ALA A 250 -16.79 -2.35 9.48
C ALA A 250 -16.52 -0.87 9.15
N LEU A 251 -15.36 -0.54 8.58
CA LEU A 251 -14.99 0.82 8.16
C LEU A 251 -15.24 1.10 6.68
N VAL A 252 -15.60 0.10 5.88
CA VAL A 252 -15.82 0.27 4.43
C VAL A 252 -16.79 1.42 4.12
N PRO A 253 -17.97 1.56 4.77
CA PRO A 253 -18.87 2.67 4.45
C PRO A 253 -18.22 4.04 4.66
N ARG A 254 -17.44 4.20 5.74
CA ARG A 254 -16.74 5.46 6.04
C ARG A 254 -15.60 5.71 5.06
N LEU A 255 -14.76 4.70 4.80
CA LEU A 255 -13.62 4.82 3.90
C LEU A 255 -14.07 5.12 2.48
N ALA A 256 -15.06 4.38 1.99
CA ALA A 256 -15.61 4.58 0.65
C ALA A 256 -16.27 5.96 0.48
N ALA A 257 -17.01 6.43 1.47
CA ALA A 257 -17.59 7.77 1.46
C ALA A 257 -16.50 8.86 1.44
N LEU A 258 -15.44 8.73 2.22
CA LEU A 258 -14.31 9.67 2.22
C LEU A 258 -13.62 9.73 0.85
N ILE A 259 -13.37 8.57 0.23
CA ILE A 259 -12.77 8.47 -1.09
C ILE A 259 -13.70 9.08 -2.14
N ALA A 260 -14.97 8.66 -2.20
CA ALA A 260 -15.94 9.14 -3.17
C ALA A 260 -16.12 10.67 -3.09
N GLN A 261 -16.32 11.21 -1.87
CA GLN A 261 -16.45 12.66 -1.67
C GLN A 261 -15.19 13.42 -2.11
N HIS A 262 -14.01 12.86 -1.86
CA HIS A 262 -12.77 13.47 -2.30
C HIS A 262 -12.67 13.49 -3.82
N CYS A 263 -12.98 12.39 -4.49
CA CYS A 263 -12.98 12.28 -5.95
C CYS A 263 -14.03 13.22 -6.60
N HIS A 264 -15.28 13.27 -6.10
CA HIS A 264 -16.34 14.13 -6.64
C HIS A 264 -16.02 15.63 -6.55
N ARG A 265 -15.24 16.05 -5.54
CA ARG A 265 -14.78 17.45 -5.44
C ARG A 265 -13.73 17.84 -6.46
N HIS A 266 -13.10 16.86 -7.12
CA HIS A 266 -11.95 17.09 -8.02
C HIS A 266 -12.10 16.27 -9.30
N PRO A 267 -13.05 16.58 -10.19
CA PRO A 267 -13.36 15.77 -11.39
C PRO A 267 -12.14 15.42 -12.24
N ALA A 268 -12.09 14.19 -12.77
CA ALA A 268 -11.00 13.65 -13.58
C ALA A 268 -11.06 14.10 -15.06
#